data_8be70f4a39416b9e7873b4663a2fd0b1
#
_entry.id   8be70f4a39416b9e7873b4663a2fd0b1
#
_cell.length_a   1.000
_cell.length_b   1.000
_cell.length_c   1.000
_cell.angle_alpha   90.00
_cell.angle_beta   90.00
_cell.angle_gamma   90.00
#
_symmetry.space_group_name_H-M   'P 1'
#
loop_
_entity.id
_entity.type
_entity.pdbx_description
1 polymer ?
#
loop_
_entity_poly.entity_id
_entity_poly.type
_entity_poly.pdbx_seq_one_letter_code
_entity_poly.pdbx_strand_id
1 'polypeptide(L)'
;MQEIVYNTNELNPPAKIVPEFEPYTLAPQDAEILGSKIQIFDFGYPNHDPLEIGSRLVETAKLHNSFGIAANQCGERYRVFVAGADENYIAFFNPEIILESEETSLIPETDLSNMGLLLHVKRPKSVTVQFQDLNGQLQTLHFDGLTARIVQQCIDRLNGIGFEMRVSKLVLDRATKALDKKVKKFVKQNTYIKTVRK
;
A
#
# COMPACT_ATOMS: atom_id res chain seq x y z
N MET A 1 12.86 -13.07 8.10
CA MET A 1 12.78 -11.72 7.50
C MET A 1 13.40 -11.78 6.13
N GLN A 2 12.65 -11.59 5.05
CA GLN A 2 13.23 -11.46 3.72
C GLN A 2 13.73 -10.03 3.56
N GLU A 3 15.02 -9.87 3.28
CA GLU A 3 15.59 -8.56 2.95
C GLU A 3 14.93 -8.01 1.69
N ILE A 4 14.54 -6.73 1.73
CA ILE A 4 14.12 -6.00 0.53
C ILE A 4 15.40 -5.69 -0.24
N VAL A 5 15.73 -6.54 -1.22
CA VAL A 5 16.94 -6.38 -2.03
C VAL A 5 16.65 -5.43 -3.18
N TYR A 6 17.27 -4.25 -3.12
CA TYR A 6 17.31 -3.31 -4.23
C TYR A 6 18.45 -3.68 -5.16
N ASN A 7 18.16 -3.93 -6.43
CA ASN A 7 19.22 -4.12 -7.43
C ASN A 7 19.66 -2.73 -7.91
N THR A 8 20.64 -2.17 -7.20
CA THR A 8 21.17 -0.81 -7.42
C THR A 8 22.38 -0.83 -8.34
N ASN A 9 22.26 -1.29 -9.57
CA ASN A 9 23.29 -0.97 -10.55
C ASN A 9 23.11 0.48 -11.01
N GLU A 10 23.96 1.37 -10.45
CA GLU A 10 24.37 2.70 -10.95
C GLU A 10 23.44 3.89 -10.78
N LEU A 11 22.43 3.87 -9.92
CA LEU A 11 21.66 5.08 -9.61
C LEU A 11 21.88 5.50 -8.17
N ASN A 12 22.04 6.79 -7.91
CA ASN A 12 22.00 7.34 -6.56
C ASN A 12 20.69 6.84 -5.93
N PRO A 13 20.73 6.11 -4.81
CA PRO A 13 19.50 5.67 -4.16
C PRO A 13 18.66 6.91 -3.84
N PRO A 14 17.33 6.85 -4.05
CA PRO A 14 16.47 7.97 -3.67
C PRO A 14 16.70 8.33 -2.20
N ALA A 15 16.60 9.62 -1.88
CA ALA A 15 16.82 10.11 -0.52
C ALA A 15 15.93 9.34 0.47
N LYS A 16 16.53 8.85 1.57
CA LYS A 16 15.78 8.20 2.64
C LYS A 16 14.88 9.21 3.32
N ILE A 17 13.64 8.82 3.56
CA ILE A 17 12.71 9.64 4.34
C ILE A 17 13.07 9.47 5.81
N VAL A 18 13.34 10.57 6.50
CA VAL A 18 13.50 10.61 7.95
C VAL A 18 12.18 11.14 8.52
N PRO A 19 11.38 10.32 9.19
CA PRO A 19 10.08 10.74 9.70
C PRO A 19 10.25 11.71 10.87
N GLU A 20 9.65 12.89 10.76
CA GLU A 20 9.57 13.91 11.82
C GLU A 20 8.15 14.43 12.03
N PHE A 21 7.17 13.87 11.32
CA PHE A 21 5.80 14.37 11.27
C PHE A 21 4.79 13.38 11.84
N GLU A 22 3.69 13.90 12.36
CA GLU A 22 2.57 13.07 12.82
C GLU A 22 1.98 12.23 11.68
N PRO A 23 1.63 10.95 11.94
CA PRO A 23 1.05 10.08 10.94
C PRO A 23 -0.31 10.57 10.47
N TYR A 24 -0.69 10.17 9.26
CA TYR A 24 -2.06 10.34 8.77
C TYR A 24 -3.02 9.36 9.46
N THR A 25 -4.29 9.73 9.51
CA THR A 25 -5.36 8.80 9.86
C THR A 25 -5.81 8.02 8.64
N LEU A 26 -6.09 6.72 8.79
CA LEU A 26 -6.63 5.92 7.69
C LEU A 26 -8.03 6.39 7.29
N ALA A 27 -8.29 6.45 6.00
CA ALA A 27 -9.62 6.71 5.46
C ALA A 27 -10.60 5.59 5.83
N PRO A 28 -11.89 5.90 6.07
CA PRO A 28 -12.92 4.88 6.20
C PRO A 28 -12.93 3.92 5.00
N GLN A 29 -13.29 2.65 5.23
CA GLN A 29 -13.29 1.61 4.19
C GLN A 29 -14.22 1.94 3.00
N ASP A 30 -15.28 2.68 3.23
CA ASP A 30 -16.28 3.12 2.25
C ASP A 30 -15.99 4.51 1.66
N ALA A 31 -14.83 5.10 1.96
CA ALA A 31 -14.46 6.41 1.44
C ALA A 31 -14.33 6.38 -0.09
N GLU A 32 -15.00 7.30 -0.77
CA GLU A 32 -15.02 7.43 -2.24
C GLU A 32 -13.62 7.52 -2.86
N ILE A 33 -12.68 8.14 -2.15
CA ILE A 33 -11.30 8.31 -2.60
C ILE A 33 -10.59 6.98 -2.86
N LEU A 34 -10.96 5.90 -2.15
CA LEU A 34 -10.35 4.57 -2.32
C LEU A 34 -10.68 3.94 -3.68
N GLY A 35 -11.81 4.32 -4.28
CA GLY A 35 -12.22 3.91 -5.63
C GLY A 35 -11.90 4.92 -6.72
N SER A 36 -11.22 6.02 -6.39
CA SER A 36 -10.91 7.11 -7.32
C SER A 36 -9.48 7.02 -7.84
N LYS A 37 -9.30 7.24 -9.14
CA LYS A 37 -7.95 7.42 -9.71
C LYS A 37 -7.39 8.76 -9.25
N ILE A 38 -6.24 8.74 -8.59
CA ILE A 38 -5.57 9.92 -8.05
C ILE A 38 -4.79 10.63 -9.15
N GLN A 39 -4.96 11.94 -9.24
CA GLN A 39 -4.29 12.79 -10.24
C GLN A 39 -2.79 12.93 -9.94
N ILE A 40 -2.01 13.27 -10.97
CA ILE A 40 -0.57 13.50 -10.87
C ILE A 40 -0.30 14.55 -9.78
N PHE A 41 0.70 14.28 -8.96
CA PHE A 41 1.23 15.21 -7.98
C PHE A 41 2.04 16.30 -8.69
N ASP A 42 1.72 17.56 -8.42
CA ASP A 42 2.41 18.71 -8.98
C ASP A 42 3.44 19.25 -7.99
N PHE A 43 4.73 19.05 -8.29
CA PHE A 43 5.84 19.56 -7.48
C PHE A 43 5.96 21.10 -7.52
N GLY A 44 5.36 21.76 -8.49
CA GLY A 44 5.31 23.22 -8.59
C GLY A 44 4.25 23.87 -7.70
N TYR A 45 3.38 23.07 -7.06
CA TYR A 45 2.33 23.62 -6.22
C TYR A 45 2.87 24.04 -4.84
N PRO A 46 2.81 25.35 -4.49
CA PRO A 46 3.59 25.91 -3.38
C PRO A 46 3.19 25.44 -1.97
N ASN A 47 2.02 24.81 -1.83
CA ASN A 47 1.49 24.39 -0.54
C ASN A 47 1.66 22.88 -0.27
N HIS A 48 2.35 22.17 -1.15
CA HIS A 48 2.59 20.73 -0.99
C HIS A 48 4.08 20.48 -0.80
N ASP A 49 4.47 20.08 0.40
CA ASP A 49 5.84 19.67 0.71
C ASP A 49 5.98 18.14 0.51
N PRO A 50 6.73 17.68 -0.51
CA PRO A 50 6.94 16.26 -0.74
C PRO A 50 7.58 15.53 0.46
N LEU A 51 8.48 16.22 1.19
CA LEU A 51 9.14 15.63 2.36
C LEU A 51 8.13 15.42 3.50
N GLU A 52 7.29 16.40 3.80
CA GLU A 52 6.23 16.24 4.81
C GLU A 52 5.28 15.12 4.44
N ILE A 53 4.76 15.12 3.20
CA ILE A 53 3.82 14.09 2.71
C ILE A 53 4.44 12.69 2.83
N GLY A 54 5.67 12.53 2.34
CA GLY A 54 6.39 11.27 2.40
C GLY A 54 6.63 10.80 3.84
N SER A 55 7.10 11.69 4.71
CA SER A 55 7.38 11.38 6.12
C SER A 55 6.11 10.95 6.88
N ARG A 56 5.00 11.67 6.72
CA ARG A 56 3.73 11.31 7.34
C ARG A 56 3.20 9.94 6.86
N LEU A 57 3.38 9.62 5.58
CA LEU A 57 3.04 8.28 5.06
C LEU A 57 3.93 7.19 5.65
N VAL A 58 5.23 7.45 5.84
CA VAL A 58 6.15 6.50 6.49
C VAL A 58 5.72 6.24 7.93
N GLU A 59 5.43 7.28 8.71
CA GLU A 59 4.95 7.11 10.08
C GLU A 59 3.62 6.35 10.13
N THR A 60 2.72 6.61 9.17
CA THR A 60 1.47 5.85 9.05
C THR A 60 1.75 4.37 8.75
N ALA A 61 2.66 4.08 7.82
CA ALA A 61 3.04 2.71 7.50
C ALA A 61 3.63 1.98 8.72
N LYS A 62 4.54 2.62 9.45
CA LYS A 62 5.14 2.09 10.69
C LYS A 62 4.08 1.83 11.77
N LEU A 63 3.20 2.79 12.03
CA LEU A 63 2.12 2.68 13.00
C LEU A 63 1.21 1.46 12.74
N HIS A 64 0.97 1.15 11.47
CA HIS A 64 0.13 0.03 11.06
C HIS A 64 0.91 -1.24 10.68
N ASN A 65 2.23 -1.29 10.91
CA ASN A 65 3.11 -2.39 10.54
C ASN A 65 2.94 -2.79 9.06
N SER A 66 2.87 -1.80 8.18
CA SER A 66 2.67 -1.98 6.74
C SER A 66 3.97 -1.79 5.97
N PHE A 67 4.25 -2.68 5.02
CA PHE A 67 5.38 -2.54 4.10
C PHE A 67 5.13 -1.53 2.97
N GLY A 68 3.90 -1.03 2.83
CA GLY A 68 3.57 0.01 1.86
C GLY A 68 2.18 0.58 2.11
N ILE A 69 2.04 1.89 1.87
CA ILE A 69 0.76 2.60 1.98
C ILE A 69 0.68 3.71 0.94
N ALA A 70 -0.46 3.82 0.29
CA ALA A 70 -0.77 4.88 -0.67
C ALA A 70 -1.53 6.03 0.01
N ALA A 71 -1.29 7.26 -0.43
CA ALA A 71 -1.87 8.46 0.17
C ALA A 71 -3.40 8.44 0.22
N ASN A 72 -4.06 7.90 -0.79
CA ASN A 72 -5.53 7.80 -0.81
C ASN A 72 -6.09 6.83 0.26
N GLN A 73 -5.29 5.91 0.78
CA GLN A 73 -5.66 5.10 1.95
C GLN A 73 -5.70 5.93 3.25
N CYS A 74 -5.11 7.12 3.23
CA CYS A 74 -5.15 8.11 4.30
C CYS A 74 -6.13 9.27 4.01
N GLY A 75 -6.93 9.17 2.95
CA GLY A 75 -7.84 10.25 2.55
C GLY A 75 -7.19 11.38 1.76
N GLU A 76 -5.89 11.29 1.46
CA GLU A 76 -5.13 12.32 0.77
C GLU A 76 -5.19 12.13 -0.76
N ARG A 77 -5.28 13.24 -1.51
CA ARG A 77 -5.39 13.24 -2.97
C ARG A 77 -4.05 13.39 -3.68
N TYR A 78 -2.99 12.87 -3.07
CA TYR A 78 -1.64 12.89 -3.65
C TYR A 78 -1.34 11.58 -4.36
N ARG A 79 -0.83 11.66 -5.60
CA ARG A 79 -0.39 10.46 -6.33
C ARG A 79 1.00 10.04 -5.83
N VAL A 80 1.03 9.52 -4.60
CA VAL A 80 2.23 9.05 -3.92
C VAL A 80 1.89 7.84 -3.06
N PHE A 81 2.84 6.93 -2.96
CA PHE A 81 2.88 5.89 -1.93
C PHE A 81 4.27 5.80 -1.32
N VAL A 82 4.38 5.19 -0.17
CA VAL A 82 5.66 4.76 0.41
C VAL A 82 5.71 3.25 0.48
N ALA A 83 6.91 2.69 0.26
CA ALA A 83 7.16 1.27 0.47
C ALA A 83 8.54 1.05 1.09
N GLY A 84 8.63 0.08 2.01
CA GLY A 84 9.86 -0.22 2.73
C GLY A 84 9.61 -1.05 3.98
N ALA A 85 10.65 -1.13 4.82
CA ALA A 85 10.59 -1.78 6.12
C ALA A 85 11.57 -1.09 7.07
N ASP A 86 11.28 -1.16 8.37
CA ASP A 86 12.07 -0.55 9.43
C ASP A 86 12.31 0.95 9.17
N GLU A 87 13.56 1.37 9.03
CA GLU A 87 13.93 2.76 8.73
C GLU A 87 14.19 3.01 7.22
N ASN A 88 13.93 2.01 6.36
CA ASN A 88 14.27 2.06 4.95
C ASN A 88 13.00 2.14 4.08
N TYR A 89 12.31 3.27 4.12
CA TYR A 89 11.18 3.56 3.23
C TYR A 89 11.60 4.48 2.09
N ILE A 90 10.99 4.29 0.93
CA ILE A 90 11.12 5.14 -0.26
C ILE A 90 9.73 5.71 -0.58
N ALA A 91 9.68 7.01 -0.93
CA ALA A 91 8.49 7.63 -1.48
C ALA A 91 8.51 7.58 -3.01
N PHE A 92 7.37 7.18 -3.58
CA PHE A 92 7.16 7.03 -5.01
C PHE A 92 6.10 8.04 -5.45
N PHE A 93 6.53 9.21 -5.95
CA PHE A 93 5.61 10.19 -6.51
C PHE A 93 5.34 9.88 -7.98
N ASN A 94 4.10 10.03 -8.39
CA ASN A 94 3.67 9.81 -9.77
C ASN A 94 4.12 8.46 -10.38
N PRO A 95 3.98 7.35 -9.62
CA PRO A 95 4.50 6.06 -10.05
C PRO A 95 3.73 5.51 -11.26
N GLU A 96 4.49 4.85 -12.17
CA GLU A 96 3.98 4.13 -13.31
C GLU A 96 4.76 2.82 -13.49
N ILE A 97 4.06 1.72 -13.71
CA ILE A 97 4.68 0.44 -14.10
C ILE A 97 4.96 0.52 -15.60
N ILE A 98 6.25 0.47 -15.97
CA ILE A 98 6.70 0.55 -17.36
C ILE A 98 7.04 -0.82 -17.96
N LEU A 99 7.24 -1.84 -17.12
CA LEU A 99 7.50 -3.22 -17.55
C LEU A 99 6.99 -4.20 -16.50
N GLU A 100 6.38 -5.29 -16.95
CA GLU A 100 5.91 -6.40 -16.11
C GLU A 100 6.47 -7.73 -16.65
N SER A 101 6.78 -8.67 -15.75
CA SER A 101 7.13 -10.02 -16.15
C SER A 101 5.91 -10.79 -16.68
N GLU A 102 6.10 -11.65 -17.67
CA GLU A 102 5.08 -12.62 -18.10
C GLU A 102 4.79 -13.65 -17.00
N GLU A 103 5.82 -13.98 -16.23
CA GLU A 103 5.70 -14.92 -15.12
C GLU A 103 4.89 -14.31 -13.98
N THR A 104 3.90 -15.05 -13.49
CA THR A 104 3.00 -14.60 -12.44
C THR A 104 3.05 -15.51 -11.22
N SER A 105 2.64 -14.97 -10.06
CA SER A 105 2.47 -15.73 -8.83
C SER A 105 1.09 -15.47 -8.20
N LEU A 106 0.55 -16.51 -7.55
CA LEU A 106 -0.71 -16.44 -6.81
C LEU A 106 -0.39 -16.52 -5.30
N ILE A 107 -0.43 -15.40 -4.61
CA ILE A 107 -0.04 -15.28 -3.19
C ILE A 107 -1.14 -14.57 -2.41
N PRO A 108 -1.35 -14.89 -1.10
CA PRO A 108 -2.30 -14.18 -0.27
C PRO A 108 -1.88 -12.73 -0.04
N GLU A 109 -2.85 -11.82 -0.17
CA GLU A 109 -2.72 -10.40 0.11
C GLU A 109 -3.74 -9.96 1.17
N THR A 110 -3.36 -8.95 1.93
CA THR A 110 -4.22 -8.17 2.82
C THR A 110 -4.06 -6.69 2.47
N ASP A 111 -4.98 -5.86 2.95
CA ASP A 111 -4.95 -4.42 2.70
C ASP A 111 -5.50 -3.66 3.92
N LEU A 112 -4.87 -2.55 4.27
CA LEU A 112 -5.27 -1.73 5.43
C LEU A 112 -6.67 -1.14 5.28
N SER A 113 -7.10 -0.87 4.04
CA SER A 113 -8.45 -0.35 3.76
C SER A 113 -9.53 -1.44 3.81
N ASN A 114 -9.14 -2.74 3.83
CA ASN A 114 -10.06 -3.90 3.91
C ASN A 114 -9.60 -4.87 5.00
N MET A 115 -9.52 -4.39 6.24
CA MET A 115 -8.96 -5.15 7.35
C MET A 115 -9.64 -6.51 7.57
N GLY A 116 -8.81 -7.54 7.72
CA GLY A 116 -9.24 -8.91 7.97
C GLY A 116 -9.61 -9.71 6.73
N LEU A 117 -9.77 -9.07 5.57
CA LEU A 117 -9.96 -9.77 4.30
C LEU A 117 -8.61 -10.28 3.80
N LEU A 118 -8.56 -11.57 3.42
CA LEU A 118 -7.38 -12.20 2.84
C LEU A 118 -7.79 -12.84 1.52
N LEU A 119 -7.12 -12.45 0.43
CA LEU A 119 -7.40 -12.93 -0.92
C LEU A 119 -6.12 -13.41 -1.59
N HIS A 120 -6.20 -14.51 -2.34
CA HIS A 120 -5.10 -14.94 -3.20
C HIS A 120 -5.19 -14.18 -4.52
N VAL A 121 -4.25 -13.27 -4.76
CA VAL A 121 -4.21 -12.41 -5.93
C VAL A 121 -3.10 -12.85 -6.88
N LYS A 122 -3.43 -12.97 -8.17
CA LYS A 122 -2.46 -13.26 -9.22
C LYS A 122 -1.81 -11.96 -9.69
N ARG A 123 -0.47 -11.89 -9.62
CA ARG A 123 0.32 -10.73 -10.07
C ARG A 123 1.57 -11.16 -10.82
N PRO A 124 2.11 -10.31 -11.72
CA PRO A 124 3.48 -10.42 -12.22
C PRO A 124 4.49 -10.63 -11.09
N LYS A 125 5.48 -11.48 -11.29
CA LYS A 125 6.52 -11.74 -10.29
C LYS A 125 7.48 -10.58 -10.13
N SER A 126 7.73 -9.84 -11.22
CA SER A 126 8.56 -8.65 -11.19
C SER A 126 7.95 -7.51 -11.99
N VAL A 127 8.28 -6.28 -11.61
CA VAL A 127 7.87 -5.05 -12.27
C VAL A 127 9.03 -4.06 -12.31
N THR A 128 9.08 -3.24 -13.35
CA THR A 128 9.92 -2.04 -13.40
C THR A 128 9.03 -0.82 -13.29
N VAL A 129 9.34 0.06 -12.35
CA VAL A 129 8.53 1.23 -12.04
C VAL A 129 9.34 2.49 -12.29
N GLN A 130 8.76 3.43 -13.03
CA GLN A 130 9.24 4.78 -13.16
C GLN A 130 8.45 5.69 -12.20
N PHE A 131 9.13 6.59 -11.49
CA PHE A 131 8.51 7.48 -10.50
C PHE A 131 9.39 8.72 -10.30
N GLN A 132 8.88 9.72 -9.60
CA GLN A 132 9.66 10.87 -9.15
C GLN A 132 10.00 10.71 -7.66
N ASP A 133 11.24 11.04 -7.30
CA ASP A 133 11.67 11.09 -5.89
C ASP A 133 11.17 12.36 -5.17
N LEU A 134 11.59 12.57 -3.92
CA LEU A 134 11.22 13.74 -3.11
C LEU A 134 11.60 15.08 -3.74
N ASN A 135 12.57 15.09 -4.65
CA ASN A 135 13.04 16.30 -5.37
C ASN A 135 12.37 16.46 -6.74
N GLY A 136 11.40 15.58 -7.09
CA GLY A 136 10.77 15.56 -8.39
C GLY A 136 11.65 14.95 -9.50
N GLN A 137 12.81 14.36 -9.16
CA GLN A 137 13.71 13.76 -10.12
C GLN A 137 13.19 12.38 -10.55
N LEU A 138 13.22 12.12 -11.85
CA LEU A 138 12.75 10.86 -12.43
C LEU A 138 13.71 9.72 -12.09
N GLN A 139 13.16 8.66 -11.51
CA GLN A 139 13.86 7.45 -11.12
C GLN A 139 13.21 6.23 -11.80
N THR A 140 14.00 5.17 -11.98
CA THR A 140 13.49 3.89 -12.48
C THR A 140 14.08 2.76 -11.64
N LEU A 141 13.24 1.93 -11.04
CA LEU A 141 13.66 0.80 -10.22
C LEU A 141 12.98 -0.49 -10.67
N HIS A 142 13.73 -1.58 -10.59
CA HIS A 142 13.20 -2.93 -10.79
C HIS A 142 12.94 -3.60 -9.45
N PHE A 143 11.77 -4.25 -9.34
CA PHE A 143 11.34 -4.98 -8.15
C PHE A 143 10.97 -6.41 -8.52
N ASP A 144 11.24 -7.35 -7.62
CA ASP A 144 10.81 -8.74 -7.73
C ASP A 144 10.14 -9.25 -6.43
N GLY A 145 9.59 -10.46 -6.50
CA GLY A 145 9.03 -11.18 -5.37
C GLY A 145 7.99 -10.38 -4.56
N LEU A 146 8.17 -10.32 -3.24
CA LEU A 146 7.24 -9.66 -2.34
C LEU A 146 7.23 -8.14 -2.53
N THR A 147 8.40 -7.55 -2.77
CA THR A 147 8.50 -6.09 -2.99
C THR A 147 7.75 -5.66 -4.24
N ALA A 148 7.89 -6.41 -5.36
CA ALA A 148 7.11 -6.16 -6.57
C ALA A 148 5.60 -6.20 -6.29
N ARG A 149 5.13 -7.11 -5.43
CA ARG A 149 3.73 -7.26 -5.05
C ARG A 149 3.21 -6.05 -4.26
N ILE A 150 3.98 -5.59 -3.27
CA ILE A 150 3.66 -4.41 -2.47
C ILE A 150 3.53 -3.17 -3.36
N VAL A 151 4.53 -2.95 -4.22
CA VAL A 151 4.55 -1.83 -5.16
C VAL A 151 3.35 -1.85 -6.10
N GLN A 152 3.02 -3.01 -6.69
CA GLN A 152 1.84 -3.17 -7.54
C GLN A 152 0.54 -2.87 -6.79
N GLN A 153 0.42 -3.32 -5.55
CA GLN A 153 -0.77 -3.07 -4.73
C GLN A 153 -0.94 -1.57 -4.44
N CYS A 154 0.14 -0.87 -4.10
CA CYS A 154 0.11 0.57 -3.86
C CYS A 154 -0.25 1.37 -5.14
N ILE A 155 0.31 0.98 -6.29
CA ILE A 155 -0.03 1.62 -7.58
C ILE A 155 -1.50 1.35 -7.95
N ASP A 156 -2.01 0.14 -7.70
CA ASP A 156 -3.42 -0.18 -7.86
C ASP A 156 -4.29 0.78 -7.03
N ARG A 157 -3.96 0.97 -5.74
CA ARG A 157 -4.70 1.89 -4.87
C ARG A 157 -4.73 3.31 -5.41
N LEU A 158 -3.62 3.83 -5.93
CA LEU A 158 -3.57 5.15 -6.58
C LEU A 158 -4.39 5.22 -7.88
N ASN A 159 -4.68 4.08 -8.49
CA ASN A 159 -5.53 3.97 -9.67
C ASN A 159 -7.01 3.69 -9.31
N GLY A 160 -7.37 3.69 -8.01
CA GLY A 160 -8.71 3.38 -7.54
C GLY A 160 -9.04 1.89 -7.61
N ILE A 161 -8.04 1.01 -7.70
CA ILE A 161 -8.22 -0.44 -7.82
C ILE A 161 -7.89 -1.08 -6.48
N GLY A 162 -8.92 -1.59 -5.79
CA GLY A 162 -8.74 -2.42 -4.62
C GLY A 162 -8.29 -3.83 -4.98
N PHE A 163 -7.55 -4.50 -4.09
CA PHE A 163 -7.09 -5.89 -4.32
C PHE A 163 -8.26 -6.88 -4.48
N GLU A 164 -9.43 -6.56 -3.93
CA GLU A 164 -10.69 -7.29 -4.10
C GLU A 164 -11.19 -7.28 -5.55
N MET A 165 -10.81 -6.27 -6.33
CA MET A 165 -11.14 -6.17 -7.77
C MET A 165 -10.26 -7.07 -8.64
N ARG A 166 -9.17 -7.63 -8.07
CA ARG A 166 -8.23 -8.54 -8.75
C ARG A 166 -8.65 -10.01 -8.70
N VAL A 167 -9.76 -10.32 -8.03
CA VAL A 167 -10.29 -11.68 -7.93
C VAL A 167 -11.71 -11.77 -8.51
N SER A 168 -12.16 -12.99 -8.82
CA SER A 168 -13.54 -13.16 -9.26
C SER A 168 -14.54 -12.91 -8.12
N LYS A 169 -15.75 -12.46 -8.48
CA LYS A 169 -16.83 -12.25 -7.53
C LYS A 169 -17.08 -13.47 -6.63
N LEU A 170 -16.99 -14.68 -7.18
CA LEU A 170 -17.18 -15.91 -6.42
C LEU A 170 -16.12 -16.09 -5.32
N VAL A 171 -14.85 -15.75 -5.61
CA VAL A 171 -13.74 -15.81 -4.64
C VAL A 171 -13.95 -14.76 -3.57
N LEU A 172 -14.30 -13.53 -3.95
CA LEU A 172 -14.58 -12.44 -3.02
C LEU A 172 -15.74 -12.78 -2.08
N ASP A 173 -16.88 -13.24 -2.62
CA ASP A 173 -18.07 -13.61 -1.82
C ASP A 173 -17.76 -14.71 -0.80
N ARG A 174 -16.94 -15.71 -1.18
CA ARG A 174 -16.51 -16.78 -0.26
C ARG A 174 -15.61 -16.25 0.85
N ALA A 175 -14.65 -15.39 0.52
CA ALA A 175 -13.73 -14.80 1.49
C ALA A 175 -14.47 -13.87 2.47
N THR A 176 -15.36 -13.03 1.99
CA THR A 176 -16.21 -12.15 2.81
C THR A 176 -17.09 -12.95 3.77
N LYS A 177 -17.78 -13.99 3.29
CA LYS A 177 -18.58 -14.87 4.15
C LYS A 177 -17.74 -15.58 5.22
N ALA A 178 -16.51 -15.96 4.89
CA ALA A 178 -15.60 -16.58 5.85
C ALA A 178 -15.15 -15.57 6.93
N LEU A 179 -14.86 -14.32 6.53
CA LEU A 179 -14.54 -13.22 7.45
C LEU A 179 -15.72 -12.95 8.40
N ASP A 180 -16.94 -12.78 7.87
CA ASP A 180 -18.14 -12.55 8.67
C ASP A 180 -18.37 -13.62 9.73
N LYS A 181 -18.15 -14.90 9.37
CA LYS A 181 -18.25 -16.01 10.33
C LYS A 181 -17.21 -15.89 11.44
N LYS A 182 -15.96 -15.51 11.11
CA LYS A 182 -14.89 -15.30 12.11
C LYS A 182 -15.23 -14.16 13.05
N VAL A 183 -15.68 -13.02 12.50
CA VAL A 183 -16.08 -11.84 13.29
C VAL A 183 -17.24 -12.18 14.24
N LYS A 184 -18.31 -12.83 13.74
CA LYS A 184 -19.44 -13.26 14.57
C LYS A 184 -19.01 -14.19 15.70
N LYS A 185 -18.10 -15.15 15.42
CA LYS A 185 -17.57 -16.05 16.44
C LYS A 185 -16.77 -15.30 17.50
N PHE A 186 -15.91 -14.38 17.09
CA PHE A 186 -15.09 -13.56 17.99
C PHE A 186 -15.95 -12.68 18.91
N VAL A 187 -16.96 -11.99 18.34
CA VAL A 187 -17.90 -11.17 19.12
C VAL A 187 -18.64 -12.02 20.14
N LYS A 188 -19.18 -13.17 19.74
CA LYS A 188 -19.90 -14.09 20.65
C LYS A 188 -19.01 -14.56 21.82
N GLN A 189 -17.75 -14.93 21.54
CA GLN A 189 -16.81 -15.36 22.59
C GLN A 189 -16.48 -14.24 23.57
N ASN A 190 -16.26 -13.01 23.08
CA ASN A 190 -15.94 -11.86 23.94
C ASN A 190 -17.14 -11.37 24.76
N THR A 191 -18.35 -11.46 24.22
CA THR A 191 -19.59 -11.16 24.96
C THR A 191 -19.79 -12.15 26.10
N TYR A 192 -19.52 -13.44 25.88
CA TYR A 192 -19.61 -14.47 26.92
C TYR A 192 -18.61 -14.20 28.08
N ILE A 193 -17.36 -13.83 27.77
CA ILE A 193 -16.34 -13.51 28.78
C ILE A 193 -16.75 -12.31 29.65
N LYS A 194 -17.37 -11.28 29.08
CA LYS A 194 -17.87 -10.13 29.84
C LYS A 194 -19.02 -10.50 30.78
N THR A 195 -19.84 -11.46 30.42
CA THR A 195 -20.98 -11.91 31.24
C THR A 195 -20.55 -12.81 32.40
N VAL A 196 -19.49 -13.59 32.24
CA VAL A 196 -18.97 -14.51 33.27
C VAL A 196 -18.09 -13.77 34.30
N ARG A 197 -17.58 -12.56 34.00
CA ARG A 197 -16.75 -11.75 34.89
C ARG A 197 -17.53 -10.73 35.72
N LYS A 198 -18.88 -10.75 35.67
CA LYS A 198 -19.78 -10.04 36.58
C LYS A 198 -20.30 -10.99 37.64
#